data_e042d4f4dea2ec363dee26bcaae7d045
#
_entry.id   e042d4f4dea2ec363dee26bcaae7d045
#
_cell.length_a   1.000
_cell.length_b   1.000
_cell.length_c   1.000
_cell.angle_alpha   90.00
_cell.angle_beta   90.00
_cell.angle_gamma   90.00
#
_symmetry.space_group_name_H-M   'P 1'
#
loop_
_entity.id
_entity.type
_entity.pdbx_description
1 polymer ?
#
loop_
_entity_poly.entity_id
_entity_poly.type
_entity_poly.pdbx_seq_one_letter_code
_entity_poly.pdbx_strand_id
1 'polypeptide(L)'
;MWAEPSAWLLSQTVNRSALKIVLPAQTEVLGPEVDRLPTLHTNARTDADLLTVWLKSHADGSAHTQRAYQRVGARFLDALHTAGADLRRATVEDVQAALEAMRSKADGAPVKPATVNMYVATVKSFLGFAHRVGFTRFNAAPLIKLKKAPRQVAQRILGELEVRKLIDAAKPGRDRLLLEVGYFGGLRVSELVGLTWAQVIRRDSGEAQLEVVGKGDKVRQVLIPAVIAARLLASRGDAPASAPVFESVRNPGHALTDRAVNFIVKAAARRAGVNPAASVHWLRHAHASHAIDNGAPITLVSATLGHADLKTTSVYAHARPGESSGRYLKTK
;
A
#
# COMPACT_ATOMS: atom_id res chain seq x y z
N MET A 1 5.04 -67.88 17.10
CA MET A 1 4.98 -68.49 15.77
C MET A 1 4.75 -67.31 14.79
N TRP A 2 5.84 -66.83 14.20
CA TRP A 2 5.90 -65.63 13.36
C TRP A 2 5.68 -66.06 11.91
N ALA A 3 4.64 -65.55 11.26
CA ALA A 3 4.44 -65.77 9.83
C ALA A 3 5.16 -64.63 9.05
N GLU A 4 6.06 -65.02 8.16
CA GLU A 4 6.77 -64.14 7.24
C GLU A 4 5.80 -63.54 6.21
N PRO A 5 6.01 -62.26 5.81
CA PRO A 5 5.25 -61.65 4.69
C PRO A 5 5.84 -62.13 3.37
N SER A 6 4.95 -62.73 2.59
CA SER A 6 5.15 -63.30 1.25
C SER A 6 5.75 -62.31 0.25
N ALA A 7 6.73 -62.80 -0.47
CA ALA A 7 7.43 -62.26 -1.64
C ALA A 7 6.43 -61.97 -2.81
N TRP A 8 5.94 -60.72 -2.91
CA TRP A 8 5.17 -60.21 -4.07
C TRP A 8 5.67 -58.89 -4.68
N LEU A 9 6.96 -58.60 -4.53
CA LEU A 9 7.54 -57.35 -4.97
C LEU A 9 8.79 -57.50 -5.87
N LEU A 10 8.91 -58.61 -6.60
CA LEU A 10 10.01 -58.81 -7.53
C LEU A 10 9.53 -59.37 -8.87
N SER A 11 8.72 -58.66 -9.63
CA SER A 11 8.62 -58.85 -11.09
C SER A 11 7.90 -57.71 -11.78
N GLN A 12 8.39 -56.49 -11.66
CA GLN A 12 8.19 -55.49 -12.69
C GLN A 12 9.55 -55.02 -13.15
N THR A 13 10.06 -55.76 -14.08
CA THR A 13 11.18 -55.34 -14.95
C THR A 13 10.65 -54.17 -15.79
N VAL A 14 10.94 -52.93 -15.32
CA VAL A 14 10.76 -51.72 -16.12
C VAL A 14 11.68 -51.84 -17.31
N ASN A 15 11.10 -52.06 -18.47
CA ASN A 15 11.82 -52.09 -19.75
C ASN A 15 12.48 -50.73 -20.00
N ARG A 16 13.78 -50.62 -19.69
CA ARG A 16 14.60 -49.42 -19.87
C ARG A 16 14.93 -49.08 -21.33
N SER A 17 14.37 -49.79 -22.30
CA SER A 17 14.71 -49.59 -23.72
C SER A 17 13.78 -48.63 -24.49
N ALA A 18 12.80 -47.95 -23.83
CA ALA A 18 11.85 -47.09 -24.51
C ALA A 18 11.98 -45.56 -24.21
N LEU A 19 12.90 -45.16 -23.36
CA LEU A 19 13.23 -43.75 -23.14
C LEU A 19 14.57 -43.43 -23.78
N LYS A 20 14.61 -43.34 -25.12
CA LYS A 20 15.61 -42.51 -25.77
C LYS A 20 15.32 -41.07 -25.49
N ILE A 21 15.96 -40.54 -24.43
CA ILE A 21 16.12 -39.09 -24.30
C ILE A 21 17.01 -38.71 -25.47
N VAL A 22 16.40 -38.21 -26.53
CA VAL A 22 17.11 -37.48 -27.57
C VAL A 22 17.48 -36.17 -26.92
N LEU A 23 18.67 -36.11 -26.35
CA LEU A 23 19.28 -34.81 -26.02
C LEU A 23 19.30 -34.04 -27.35
N PRO A 24 18.77 -32.81 -27.41
CA PRO A 24 18.97 -31.97 -28.59
C PRO A 24 20.47 -31.95 -28.85
N ALA A 25 20.83 -32.11 -30.15
CA ALA A 25 22.22 -31.98 -30.59
C ALA A 25 22.83 -30.79 -29.87
N GLN A 26 24.04 -30.98 -29.31
CA GLN A 26 24.75 -29.96 -28.57
C GLN A 26 24.52 -28.62 -29.27
N THR A 27 23.72 -27.78 -28.66
CA THR A 27 23.59 -26.40 -29.10
C THR A 27 25.01 -25.88 -29.08
N GLU A 28 25.54 -25.52 -30.22
CA GLU A 28 26.85 -24.86 -30.33
C GLU A 28 26.94 -23.87 -29.19
N VAL A 29 27.97 -24.02 -28.38
CA VAL A 29 28.29 -23.03 -27.39
C VAL A 29 28.40 -21.73 -28.16
N LEU A 30 27.42 -20.85 -27.98
CA LEU A 30 27.41 -19.52 -28.57
C LEU A 30 28.81 -18.96 -28.40
N GLY A 31 29.49 -18.70 -29.50
CA GLY A 31 30.87 -18.21 -29.54
C GLY A 31 31.02 -16.89 -28.76
N PRO A 32 32.17 -16.24 -28.79
CA PRO A 32 32.54 -15.11 -27.94
C PRO A 32 31.60 -13.88 -27.95
N GLU A 33 30.55 -13.91 -28.77
CA GLU A 33 29.52 -12.87 -28.83
C GLU A 33 28.61 -12.80 -27.57
N VAL A 34 28.53 -13.89 -26.78
CA VAL A 34 27.70 -13.94 -25.55
C VAL A 34 28.33 -13.15 -24.39
N ASP A 35 29.58 -12.77 -24.50
CA ASP A 35 30.30 -12.05 -23.46
C ASP A 35 30.27 -10.52 -23.59
N ARG A 36 29.54 -10.01 -24.59
CA ARG A 36 29.34 -8.56 -24.70
C ARG A 36 28.41 -8.10 -23.57
N LEU A 37 28.97 -7.28 -22.68
CA LEU A 37 28.17 -6.52 -21.71
C LEU A 37 27.04 -5.81 -22.46
N PRO A 38 25.81 -5.84 -21.94
CA PRO A 38 24.74 -5.04 -22.51
C PRO A 38 25.18 -3.58 -22.64
N THR A 39 24.78 -2.91 -23.71
CA THR A 39 25.13 -1.50 -23.92
C THR A 39 24.69 -0.69 -22.71
N LEU A 40 25.64 0.00 -22.08
CA LEU A 40 25.37 0.80 -20.91
C LEU A 40 24.66 2.10 -21.32
N HIS A 41 23.41 2.26 -20.91
CA HIS A 41 22.59 3.45 -21.18
C HIS A 41 22.53 4.44 -20.01
N THR A 42 23.56 4.43 -19.18
CA THR A 42 23.66 5.34 -18.02
C THR A 42 25.11 5.75 -17.77
N ASN A 43 25.32 6.96 -17.22
CA ASN A 43 26.63 7.42 -16.77
C ASN A 43 26.99 6.94 -15.36
N ALA A 44 26.13 6.15 -14.71
CA ALA A 44 26.40 5.57 -13.40
C ALA A 44 27.64 4.67 -13.46
N ARG A 45 28.58 4.90 -12.56
CA ARG A 45 29.82 4.09 -12.45
C ARG A 45 29.77 3.15 -11.24
N THR A 46 29.10 3.57 -10.18
CA THR A 46 28.94 2.82 -8.94
C THR A 46 27.47 2.46 -8.70
N ASP A 47 27.22 1.52 -7.79
CA ASP A 47 25.87 1.15 -7.34
C ASP A 47 25.13 2.33 -6.72
N ALA A 48 25.84 3.22 -6.00
CA ALA A 48 25.29 4.44 -5.43
C ALA A 48 24.88 5.46 -6.51
N ASP A 49 25.67 5.60 -7.58
CA ASP A 49 25.31 6.45 -8.71
C ASP A 49 24.03 5.91 -9.37
N LEU A 50 23.97 4.58 -9.57
CA LEU A 50 22.80 3.93 -10.18
C LEU A 50 21.54 4.13 -9.33
N LEU A 51 21.66 3.99 -8.00
CA LEU A 51 20.57 4.29 -7.08
C LEU A 51 20.07 5.71 -7.25
N THR A 52 20.99 6.68 -7.38
CA THR A 52 20.65 8.08 -7.60
C THR A 52 19.92 8.31 -8.93
N VAL A 53 20.37 7.67 -10.02
CA VAL A 53 19.72 7.73 -11.33
C VAL A 53 18.32 7.10 -11.27
N TRP A 54 18.19 5.94 -10.62
CA TRP A 54 16.90 5.29 -10.45
C TRP A 54 15.93 6.13 -9.61
N LEU A 55 16.37 6.79 -8.54
CA LEU A 55 15.54 7.70 -7.76
C LEU A 55 15.06 8.90 -8.59
N LYS A 56 15.92 9.46 -9.44
CA LYS A 56 15.53 10.53 -10.38
C LYS A 56 14.48 10.08 -11.39
N SER A 57 14.52 8.82 -11.86
CA SER A 57 13.49 8.28 -12.77
C SER A 57 12.11 8.11 -12.10
N HIS A 58 12.03 8.31 -10.78
CA HIS A 58 10.80 8.29 -9.99
C HIS A 58 10.49 9.68 -9.37
N ALA A 59 11.06 10.76 -9.95
CA ALA A 59 10.94 12.13 -9.41
C ALA A 59 9.48 12.61 -9.36
N ASP A 60 8.62 12.15 -10.29
CA ASP A 60 7.18 12.47 -10.30
C ASP A 60 6.38 11.79 -9.16
N GLY A 61 7.02 10.91 -8.40
CA GLY A 61 6.44 10.28 -7.22
C GLY A 61 6.36 11.23 -6.03
N SER A 62 5.47 10.93 -5.06
CA SER A 62 5.41 11.72 -3.82
C SER A 62 6.76 11.69 -3.09
N ALA A 63 7.09 12.79 -2.40
CA ALA A 63 8.29 12.87 -1.55
C ALA A 63 8.37 11.74 -0.50
N HIS A 64 7.23 11.21 -0.06
CA HIS A 64 7.18 10.04 0.83
C HIS A 64 7.66 8.77 0.13
N THR A 65 7.21 8.53 -1.11
CA THR A 65 7.63 7.39 -1.93
C THR A 65 9.12 7.46 -2.23
N GLN A 66 9.62 8.63 -2.63
CA GLN A 66 11.05 8.83 -2.91
C GLN A 66 11.92 8.52 -1.68
N ARG A 67 11.56 9.07 -0.51
CA ARG A 67 12.28 8.78 0.76
C ARG A 67 12.23 7.29 1.12
N ALA A 68 11.10 6.61 0.88
CA ALA A 68 10.99 5.18 1.10
C ALA A 68 11.90 4.39 0.15
N TYR A 69 11.91 4.73 -1.14
CA TYR A 69 12.75 4.11 -2.16
C TYR A 69 14.23 4.32 -1.86
N GLN A 70 14.64 5.54 -1.54
CA GLN A 70 16.02 5.86 -1.16
C GLN A 70 16.48 5.00 0.03
N ARG A 71 15.69 4.97 1.11
CA ARG A 71 16.03 4.20 2.31
C ARG A 71 16.13 2.70 2.04
N VAL A 72 15.20 2.15 1.25
CA VAL A 72 15.19 0.72 0.94
C VAL A 72 16.30 0.36 -0.02
N GLY A 73 16.54 1.19 -1.06
CA GLY A 73 17.63 0.99 -2.02
C GLY A 73 18.99 1.05 -1.35
N ALA A 74 19.24 2.06 -0.51
CA ALA A 74 20.48 2.18 0.23
C ALA A 74 20.71 0.97 1.16
N ARG A 75 19.68 0.56 1.92
CA ARG A 75 19.77 -0.63 2.79
C ARG A 75 20.02 -1.92 2.02
N PHE A 76 19.46 -2.06 0.83
CA PHE A 76 19.71 -3.22 -0.02
C PHE A 76 21.17 -3.26 -0.49
N LEU A 77 21.69 -2.12 -0.98
CA LEU A 77 23.09 -2.03 -1.40
C LEU A 77 24.06 -2.30 -0.24
N ASP A 78 23.77 -1.74 0.95
CA ASP A 78 24.55 -1.99 2.15
C ASP A 78 24.59 -3.50 2.51
N ALA A 79 23.44 -4.18 2.49
CA ALA A 79 23.36 -5.62 2.73
C ALA A 79 24.11 -6.43 1.67
N LEU A 80 24.04 -6.03 0.39
CA LEU A 80 24.73 -6.69 -0.72
C LEU A 80 26.25 -6.52 -0.58
N HIS A 81 26.73 -5.32 -0.31
CA HIS A 81 28.16 -5.05 -0.11
C HIS A 81 28.71 -5.73 1.13
N THR A 82 27.94 -5.82 2.21
CA THR A 82 28.32 -6.56 3.43
C THR A 82 28.52 -8.05 3.14
N ALA A 83 27.77 -8.60 2.17
CA ALA A 83 27.94 -9.97 1.68
C ALA A 83 29.12 -10.11 0.69
N GLY A 84 29.85 -9.03 0.39
CA GLY A 84 31.01 -9.03 -0.53
C GLY A 84 30.65 -8.95 -2.02
N ALA A 85 29.40 -8.63 -2.36
CA ALA A 85 28.92 -8.53 -3.73
C ALA A 85 28.59 -7.06 -4.12
N ASP A 86 28.71 -6.74 -5.41
CA ASP A 86 28.17 -5.52 -6.03
C ASP A 86 27.09 -5.88 -7.04
N LEU A 87 26.29 -4.91 -7.48
CA LEU A 87 25.16 -5.16 -8.40
C LEU A 87 25.59 -5.78 -9.73
N ARG A 88 26.79 -5.50 -10.23
CA ARG A 88 27.26 -6.00 -11.53
C ARG A 88 27.63 -7.48 -11.49
N ARG A 89 28.08 -7.95 -10.31
CA ARG A 89 28.57 -9.31 -10.08
C ARG A 89 27.59 -10.16 -9.29
N ALA A 90 26.58 -9.53 -8.66
CA ALA A 90 25.64 -10.21 -7.79
C ALA A 90 24.91 -11.36 -8.52
N THR A 91 24.97 -12.52 -7.92
CA THR A 91 24.19 -13.71 -8.28
C THR A 91 22.77 -13.59 -7.71
N VAL A 92 21.90 -14.53 -8.08
CA VAL A 92 20.55 -14.61 -7.49
C VAL A 92 20.62 -14.88 -5.99
N GLU A 93 21.59 -15.70 -5.59
CA GLU A 93 21.86 -16.10 -4.21
C GLU A 93 22.29 -14.89 -3.37
N ASP A 94 23.16 -14.03 -3.89
CA ASP A 94 23.59 -12.79 -3.22
C ASP A 94 22.41 -11.84 -3.00
N VAL A 95 21.57 -11.67 -4.01
CA VAL A 95 20.36 -10.85 -3.90
C VAL A 95 19.37 -11.42 -2.87
N GLN A 96 19.21 -12.75 -2.83
CA GLN A 96 18.35 -13.41 -1.84
C GLN A 96 18.93 -13.27 -0.43
N ALA A 97 20.22 -13.42 -0.24
CA ALA A 97 20.91 -13.25 1.04
C ALA A 97 20.77 -11.80 1.55
N ALA A 98 20.97 -10.81 0.68
CA ALA A 98 20.76 -9.40 1.02
C ALA A 98 19.31 -9.11 1.43
N LEU A 99 18.32 -9.64 0.71
CA LEU A 99 16.92 -9.52 1.06
C LEU A 99 16.55 -10.23 2.38
N GLU A 100 17.18 -11.36 2.67
CA GLU A 100 17.00 -12.07 3.95
C GLU A 100 17.56 -11.25 5.11
N ALA A 101 18.77 -10.69 4.98
CA ALA A 101 19.36 -9.78 5.97
C ALA A 101 18.46 -8.55 6.26
N MET A 102 17.72 -8.07 5.24
CA MET A 102 16.78 -6.96 5.42
C MET A 102 15.52 -7.33 6.23
N ARG A 103 15.28 -8.60 6.54
CA ARG A 103 14.10 -9.04 7.33
C ARG A 103 14.24 -8.77 8.82
N SER A 104 15.45 -8.49 9.28
CA SER A 104 15.71 -8.08 10.65
C SER A 104 16.01 -6.59 10.70
N LYS A 105 15.61 -5.92 11.77
CA LYS A 105 16.00 -4.54 12.07
C LYS A 105 17.43 -4.51 12.62
N ALA A 106 17.97 -3.29 12.82
CA ALA A 106 19.30 -3.12 13.43
C ALA A 106 19.39 -3.69 14.86
N ASP A 107 18.27 -3.71 15.59
CA ASP A 107 18.14 -4.29 16.94
C ASP A 107 17.89 -5.82 16.93
N GLY A 108 17.97 -6.47 15.76
CA GLY A 108 17.69 -7.90 15.58
C GLY A 108 16.19 -8.25 15.53
N ALA A 109 15.28 -7.32 15.83
CA ALA A 109 13.85 -7.61 15.82
C ALA A 109 13.33 -7.88 14.39
N PRO A 110 12.36 -8.78 14.22
CA PRO A 110 11.82 -9.10 12.89
C PRO A 110 11.05 -7.92 12.29
N VAL A 111 11.21 -7.74 10.99
CA VAL A 111 10.43 -6.77 10.20
C VAL A 111 9.06 -7.36 9.89
N LYS A 112 8.01 -6.55 9.97
CA LYS A 112 6.63 -6.97 9.67
C LYS A 112 6.51 -7.49 8.22
N PRO A 113 5.75 -8.56 7.94
CA PRO A 113 5.63 -9.15 6.61
C PRO A 113 5.24 -8.16 5.50
N ALA A 114 4.33 -7.23 5.78
CA ALA A 114 3.94 -6.20 4.82
C ALA A 114 5.10 -5.25 4.46
N THR A 115 5.98 -4.95 5.42
CA THR A 115 7.17 -4.13 5.19
C THR A 115 8.22 -4.91 4.38
N VAL A 116 8.38 -6.21 4.65
CA VAL A 116 9.24 -7.09 3.84
C VAL A 116 8.77 -7.11 2.39
N ASN A 117 7.47 -7.25 2.15
CA ASN A 117 6.92 -7.21 0.78
C ASN A 117 7.18 -5.86 0.09
N MET A 118 7.11 -4.76 0.82
CA MET A 118 7.46 -3.43 0.29
C MET A 118 8.95 -3.36 -0.05
N TYR A 119 9.84 -3.91 0.79
CA TYR A 119 11.28 -3.99 0.49
C TYR A 119 11.53 -4.79 -0.79
N VAL A 120 10.95 -5.99 -0.88
CA VAL A 120 11.09 -6.86 -2.06
C VAL A 120 10.56 -6.16 -3.32
N ALA A 121 9.40 -5.52 -3.27
CA ALA A 121 8.84 -4.80 -4.42
C ALA A 121 9.75 -3.66 -4.87
N THR A 122 10.30 -2.90 -3.93
CA THR A 122 11.24 -1.79 -4.19
C THR A 122 12.54 -2.30 -4.82
N VAL A 123 13.14 -3.36 -4.26
CA VAL A 123 14.36 -3.97 -4.78
C VAL A 123 14.12 -4.54 -6.19
N LYS A 124 12.99 -5.23 -6.43
CA LYS A 124 12.63 -5.70 -7.78
C LYS A 124 12.55 -4.57 -8.80
N SER A 125 11.97 -3.43 -8.43
CA SER A 125 11.91 -2.25 -9.29
C SER A 125 13.31 -1.72 -9.60
N PHE A 126 14.19 -1.65 -8.61
CA PHE A 126 15.57 -1.21 -8.75
C PHE A 126 16.40 -2.16 -9.64
N LEU A 127 16.34 -3.47 -9.37
CA LEU A 127 17.03 -4.49 -10.19
C LEU A 127 16.54 -4.51 -11.64
N GLY A 128 15.24 -4.38 -11.84
CA GLY A 128 14.67 -4.26 -13.18
C GLY A 128 15.13 -3.01 -13.92
N PHE A 129 15.31 -1.90 -13.22
CA PHE A 129 15.90 -0.69 -13.78
C PHE A 129 17.39 -0.89 -14.12
N ALA A 130 18.16 -1.45 -13.18
CA ALA A 130 19.59 -1.73 -13.36
C ALA A 130 19.86 -2.56 -14.64
N HIS A 131 19.02 -3.57 -14.85
CA HIS A 131 19.12 -4.39 -16.05
C HIS A 131 18.72 -3.63 -17.33
N ARG A 132 17.61 -2.86 -17.30
CA ARG A 132 17.15 -2.10 -18.49
C ARG A 132 18.18 -1.07 -18.96
N VAL A 133 18.95 -0.47 -18.06
CA VAL A 133 20.00 0.48 -18.42
C VAL A 133 21.35 -0.17 -18.71
N GLY A 134 21.40 -1.50 -18.76
CA GLY A 134 22.61 -2.25 -19.06
C GLY A 134 23.67 -2.27 -17.95
N PHE A 135 23.28 -1.87 -16.70
CA PHE A 135 24.23 -1.85 -15.59
C PHE A 135 24.51 -3.26 -15.05
N THR A 136 23.51 -4.15 -15.09
CA THR A 136 23.65 -5.56 -14.74
C THR A 136 23.42 -6.45 -15.98
N ARG A 137 24.21 -7.54 -16.08
CA ARG A 137 24.08 -8.54 -17.17
C ARG A 137 22.78 -9.33 -17.06
N PHE A 138 22.33 -9.57 -15.85
CA PHE A 138 21.19 -10.42 -15.54
C PHE A 138 20.14 -9.68 -14.70
N ASN A 139 18.86 -9.98 -14.97
CA ASN A 139 17.74 -9.46 -14.20
C ASN A 139 17.26 -10.48 -13.15
N ALA A 140 17.71 -10.34 -11.92
CA ALA A 140 17.27 -11.21 -10.82
C ALA A 140 15.81 -10.94 -10.37
N ALA A 141 15.22 -9.79 -10.73
CA ALA A 141 13.91 -9.38 -10.25
C ALA A 141 12.77 -10.39 -10.48
N PRO A 142 12.63 -11.07 -11.66
CA PRO A 142 11.58 -12.06 -11.90
C PRO A 142 11.67 -13.27 -10.95
N LEU A 143 12.88 -13.67 -10.56
CA LEU A 143 13.12 -14.86 -9.72
C LEU A 143 12.80 -14.64 -8.25
N ILE A 144 12.68 -13.38 -7.82
CA ILE A 144 12.34 -13.05 -6.43
C ILE A 144 10.84 -13.11 -6.24
N LYS A 145 10.37 -14.03 -5.41
CA LYS A 145 8.93 -14.20 -5.12
C LYS A 145 8.49 -13.31 -3.96
N LEU A 146 7.38 -12.58 -4.16
CA LEU A 146 6.65 -11.92 -3.08
C LEU A 146 5.85 -12.97 -2.30
N LYS A 147 6.00 -13.00 -0.97
CA LYS A 147 5.13 -13.82 -0.13
C LYS A 147 3.77 -13.16 -0.03
N LYS A 148 2.68 -13.91 -0.25
CA LYS A 148 1.33 -13.40 0.00
C LYS A 148 1.22 -13.04 1.48
N ALA A 149 1.13 -11.75 1.79
CA ALA A 149 0.81 -11.31 3.15
C ALA A 149 -0.69 -11.53 3.40
N PRO A 150 -1.09 -12.03 4.57
CA PRO A 150 -2.51 -12.10 4.93
C PRO A 150 -3.13 -10.71 4.83
N ARG A 151 -4.27 -10.60 4.15
CA ARG A 151 -5.04 -9.36 4.10
C ARG A 151 -5.73 -9.16 5.45
N GLN A 152 -5.22 -8.28 6.29
CA GLN A 152 -5.77 -7.94 7.61
C GLN A 152 -6.80 -6.80 7.56
N VAL A 153 -7.50 -6.61 6.45
CA VAL A 153 -8.44 -5.49 6.30
C VAL A 153 -9.60 -5.62 7.28
N ALA A 154 -10.17 -6.82 7.42
CA ALA A 154 -11.28 -7.07 8.34
C ALA A 154 -10.95 -6.71 9.80
N GLN A 155 -9.71 -6.91 10.25
CA GLN A 155 -9.27 -6.57 11.61
C GLN A 155 -9.09 -5.06 11.85
N ARG A 156 -9.21 -4.24 10.80
CA ARG A 156 -9.01 -2.77 10.84
C ARG A 156 -10.31 -2.00 10.58
N ILE A 157 -11.44 -2.67 10.56
CA ILE A 157 -12.75 -2.04 10.40
C ILE A 157 -13.31 -1.86 11.80
N LEU A 158 -13.46 -0.62 12.23
CA LEU A 158 -14.19 -0.27 13.45
C LEU A 158 -15.68 -0.42 13.19
N GLY A 159 -16.42 -1.00 14.13
CA GLY A 159 -17.88 -1.01 14.08
C GLY A 159 -18.46 0.41 14.24
N GLU A 160 -19.73 0.62 13.82
CA GLU A 160 -20.37 1.94 13.90
C GLU A 160 -20.35 2.52 15.31
N LEU A 161 -20.63 1.68 16.31
CA LEU A 161 -20.58 2.09 17.73
C LEU A 161 -19.18 2.51 18.17
N GLU A 162 -18.12 1.81 17.70
CA GLU A 162 -16.74 2.15 18.01
C GLU A 162 -16.35 3.48 17.35
N VAL A 163 -16.79 3.72 16.09
CA VAL A 163 -16.57 5.00 15.41
C VAL A 163 -17.27 6.14 16.18
N ARG A 164 -18.51 5.96 16.62
CA ARG A 164 -19.21 6.96 17.42
C ARG A 164 -18.47 7.25 18.72
N LYS A 165 -18.11 6.22 19.50
CA LYS A 165 -17.32 6.38 20.73
C LYS A 165 -16.00 7.12 20.48
N LEU A 166 -15.31 6.80 19.38
CA LEU A 166 -14.07 7.45 19.00
C LEU A 166 -14.26 8.95 18.71
N ILE A 167 -15.29 9.31 17.95
CA ILE A 167 -15.63 10.69 17.62
C ILE A 167 -16.03 11.46 18.89
N ASP A 168 -16.89 10.88 19.73
CA ASP A 168 -17.39 11.52 20.95
C ASP A 168 -16.27 11.74 21.99
N ALA A 169 -15.28 10.86 22.04
CA ALA A 169 -14.10 10.99 22.89
C ALA A 169 -13.05 11.96 22.35
N ALA A 170 -13.20 12.50 21.14
CA ALA A 170 -12.32 13.54 20.63
C ALA A 170 -12.52 14.85 21.39
N LYS A 171 -11.48 15.70 21.46
CA LYS A 171 -11.64 17.05 22.00
C LYS A 171 -12.69 17.82 21.20
N PRO A 172 -13.64 18.51 21.86
CA PRO A 172 -14.62 19.33 21.18
C PRO A 172 -13.99 20.35 20.23
N GLY A 173 -14.74 20.76 19.20
CA GLY A 173 -14.28 21.69 18.17
C GLY A 173 -13.49 20.99 17.10
N ARG A 174 -12.30 21.51 16.76
CA ARG A 174 -11.47 21.08 15.63
C ARG A 174 -11.21 19.57 15.59
N ASP A 175 -10.79 18.96 16.69
CA ASP A 175 -10.38 17.56 16.70
C ASP A 175 -11.57 16.62 16.45
N ARG A 176 -12.75 16.95 16.99
CA ARG A 176 -13.99 16.20 16.73
C ARG A 176 -14.42 16.35 15.28
N LEU A 177 -14.45 17.57 14.75
CA LEU A 177 -14.77 17.85 13.34
C LEU A 177 -13.81 17.12 12.38
N LEU A 178 -12.52 17.09 12.70
CA LEU A 178 -11.53 16.36 11.93
C LEU A 178 -11.86 14.87 11.83
N LEU A 179 -12.27 14.21 12.93
CA LEU A 179 -12.67 12.80 12.91
C LEU A 179 -13.98 12.59 12.14
N GLU A 180 -14.96 13.49 12.32
CA GLU A 180 -16.23 13.44 11.60
C GLU A 180 -16.02 13.60 10.09
N VAL A 181 -15.29 14.63 9.64
CA VAL A 181 -14.99 14.85 8.22
C VAL A 181 -14.17 13.69 7.65
N GLY A 182 -13.20 13.16 8.41
CA GLY A 182 -12.42 12.00 8.02
C GLY A 182 -13.27 10.74 7.81
N TYR A 183 -14.25 10.50 8.70
CA TYR A 183 -15.14 9.34 8.60
C TYR A 183 -16.22 9.53 7.53
N PHE A 184 -17.01 10.61 7.59
CA PHE A 184 -18.12 10.82 6.66
C PHE A 184 -17.66 11.13 5.24
N GLY A 185 -16.48 11.74 5.07
CA GLY A 185 -15.87 11.97 3.76
C GLY A 185 -15.01 10.81 3.27
N GLY A 186 -14.70 9.84 4.11
CA GLY A 186 -13.81 8.74 3.74
C GLY A 186 -12.41 9.19 3.29
N LEU A 187 -11.91 10.29 3.83
CA LEU A 187 -10.69 10.95 3.37
C LEU A 187 -9.41 10.22 3.82
N ARG A 188 -8.36 10.31 2.99
CA ARG A 188 -7.01 9.95 3.43
C ARG A 188 -6.47 11.03 4.37
N VAL A 189 -5.51 10.67 5.23
CA VAL A 189 -4.91 11.65 6.15
C VAL A 189 -4.30 12.84 5.40
N SER A 190 -3.59 12.61 4.30
CA SER A 190 -3.01 13.68 3.47
C SER A 190 -4.06 14.58 2.81
N GLU A 191 -5.20 14.01 2.40
CA GLU A 191 -6.32 14.77 1.85
C GLU A 191 -6.99 15.61 2.93
N LEU A 192 -7.13 15.07 4.13
CA LEU A 192 -7.73 15.75 5.26
C LEU A 192 -6.89 16.94 5.74
N VAL A 193 -5.56 16.78 5.85
CA VAL A 193 -4.67 17.87 6.27
C VAL A 193 -4.44 18.91 5.16
N GLY A 194 -4.51 18.49 3.89
CA GLY A 194 -4.37 19.37 2.74
C GLY A 194 -5.61 20.18 2.39
N LEU A 195 -6.75 19.95 3.07
CA LEU A 195 -8.00 20.63 2.77
C LEU A 195 -7.93 22.10 3.17
N THR A 196 -8.27 23.00 2.23
CA THR A 196 -8.39 24.45 2.44
C THR A 196 -9.84 24.89 2.37
N TRP A 197 -10.17 26.08 2.87
CA TRP A 197 -11.52 26.61 2.81
C TRP A 197 -12.00 26.90 1.39
N ALA A 198 -11.10 27.12 0.44
CA ALA A 198 -11.47 27.24 -1.00
C ALA A 198 -12.14 25.98 -1.54
N GLN A 199 -11.85 24.82 -0.96
CA GLN A 199 -12.35 23.52 -1.39
C GLN A 199 -13.63 23.07 -0.67
N VAL A 200 -14.16 23.90 0.25
CA VAL A 200 -15.38 23.62 1.01
C VAL A 200 -16.50 24.48 0.47
N ILE A 201 -17.43 23.86 -0.26
CA ILE A 201 -18.52 24.54 -0.94
C ILE A 201 -19.84 24.20 -0.21
N ARG A 202 -20.56 25.22 0.25
CA ARG A 202 -21.91 25.05 0.80
C ARG A 202 -22.90 24.76 -0.32
N ARG A 203 -23.75 23.77 -0.13
CA ARG A 203 -24.85 23.44 -1.04
C ARG A 203 -26.19 23.92 -0.47
N ASP A 204 -27.19 24.13 -1.36
CA ASP A 204 -28.54 24.52 -0.96
C ASP A 204 -29.23 23.46 -0.09
N SER A 205 -28.86 22.18 -0.24
CA SER A 205 -29.32 21.08 0.62
C SER A 205 -28.82 21.17 2.07
N GLY A 206 -27.98 22.16 2.40
CA GLY A 206 -27.32 22.28 3.71
C GLY A 206 -26.06 21.44 3.88
N GLU A 207 -25.78 20.55 2.95
CA GLU A 207 -24.52 19.73 2.93
C GLU A 207 -23.31 20.59 2.58
N ALA A 208 -22.12 20.11 2.88
CA ALA A 208 -20.88 20.66 2.34
C ALA A 208 -20.31 19.71 1.28
N GLN A 209 -19.98 20.25 0.13
CA GLN A 209 -19.20 19.56 -0.89
C GLN A 209 -17.73 19.88 -0.70
N LEU A 210 -16.91 18.84 -0.59
CA LEU A 210 -15.47 18.95 -0.52
C LEU A 210 -14.86 18.59 -1.89
N GLU A 211 -14.01 19.48 -2.42
CA GLU A 211 -13.19 19.19 -3.60
C GLU A 211 -11.87 18.59 -3.15
N VAL A 212 -11.75 17.28 -3.27
CA VAL A 212 -10.60 16.54 -2.75
C VAL A 212 -9.62 16.21 -3.86
N VAL A 213 -8.40 16.72 -3.75
CA VAL A 213 -7.31 16.41 -4.68
C VAL A 213 -6.66 15.09 -4.26
N GLY A 214 -6.73 14.09 -5.11
CA GLY A 214 -6.17 12.76 -4.89
C GLY A 214 -4.81 12.54 -5.56
N LYS A 215 -4.37 11.30 -5.62
CA LYS A 215 -3.12 10.93 -6.30
C LYS A 215 -3.17 11.27 -7.80
N GLY A 216 -2.14 11.96 -8.30
CA GLY A 216 -2.04 12.37 -9.71
C GLY A 216 -2.99 13.53 -10.02
N ASP A 217 -3.20 14.44 -9.07
CA ASP A 217 -3.99 15.67 -9.17
C ASP A 217 -5.45 15.47 -9.63
N LYS A 218 -5.95 14.23 -9.47
CA LYS A 218 -7.35 13.93 -9.77
C LYS A 218 -8.26 14.51 -8.70
N VAL A 219 -9.12 15.43 -9.11
CA VAL A 219 -10.13 16.03 -8.23
C VAL A 219 -11.37 15.14 -8.17
N ARG A 220 -11.89 14.92 -6.96
CA ARG A 220 -13.19 14.30 -6.74
C ARG A 220 -14.02 15.12 -5.75
N GLN A 221 -15.32 14.98 -5.86
CA GLN A 221 -16.26 15.64 -4.96
C GLN A 221 -16.75 14.64 -3.91
N VAL A 222 -16.79 15.07 -2.67
CA VAL A 222 -17.28 14.32 -1.53
C VAL A 222 -18.30 15.16 -0.78
N LEU A 223 -19.46 14.58 -0.45
CA LEU A 223 -20.50 15.26 0.31
C LEU A 223 -20.36 14.96 1.80
N ILE A 224 -20.48 15.99 2.62
CA ILE A 224 -20.54 15.92 4.08
C ILE A 224 -21.96 16.23 4.53
N PRO A 225 -22.58 15.38 5.37
CA PRO A 225 -23.95 15.57 5.84
C PRO A 225 -24.19 16.92 6.48
N ALA A 226 -25.39 17.48 6.28
CA ALA A 226 -25.76 18.85 6.67
C ALA A 226 -25.44 19.20 8.14
N VAL A 227 -25.69 18.26 9.07
CA VAL A 227 -25.41 18.47 10.52
C VAL A 227 -23.92 18.72 10.79
N ILE A 228 -23.03 18.01 10.08
CA ILE A 228 -21.58 18.17 10.21
C ILE A 228 -21.11 19.38 9.43
N ALA A 229 -21.68 19.59 8.24
CA ALA A 229 -21.41 20.72 7.38
C ALA A 229 -21.68 22.06 8.08
N ALA A 230 -22.79 22.18 8.80
CA ALA A 230 -23.11 23.36 9.57
C ALA A 230 -22.03 23.70 10.60
N ARG A 231 -21.57 22.70 11.36
CA ARG A 231 -20.50 22.88 12.36
C ARG A 231 -19.14 23.18 11.69
N LEU A 232 -18.85 22.51 10.58
CA LEU A 232 -17.63 22.74 9.81
C LEU A 232 -17.60 24.19 9.31
N LEU A 233 -18.67 24.65 8.64
CA LEU A 233 -18.75 26.01 8.11
C LEU A 233 -18.72 27.07 9.23
N ALA A 234 -19.40 26.82 10.35
CA ALA A 234 -19.33 27.70 11.51
C ALA A 234 -17.93 27.82 12.10
N SER A 235 -17.11 26.77 12.00
CA SER A 235 -15.74 26.78 12.53
C SER A 235 -14.77 27.60 11.67
N ARG A 236 -15.18 28.07 10.49
CA ARG A 236 -14.36 28.88 9.60
C ARG A 236 -14.09 30.27 10.15
N GLY A 237 -15.08 30.90 10.79
CA GLY A 237 -14.99 32.31 11.16
C GLY A 237 -14.58 33.19 9.99
N ASP A 238 -13.63 34.06 10.21
CA ASP A 238 -13.07 34.99 9.21
C ASP A 238 -11.87 34.43 8.44
N ALA A 239 -11.62 33.11 8.55
CA ALA A 239 -10.48 32.49 7.87
C ALA A 239 -10.59 32.64 6.33
N PRO A 240 -9.51 33.09 5.66
CA PRO A 240 -9.50 33.25 4.22
C PRO A 240 -9.63 31.92 3.50
N ALA A 241 -10.04 31.95 2.23
CA ALA A 241 -10.24 30.76 1.40
C ALA A 241 -8.99 29.87 1.30
N SER A 242 -7.79 30.47 1.33
CA SER A 242 -6.52 29.75 1.26
C SER A 242 -6.07 29.10 2.59
N ALA A 243 -6.70 29.46 3.71
CA ALA A 243 -6.36 28.90 5.01
C ALA A 243 -6.72 27.41 5.09
N PRO A 244 -5.94 26.60 5.84
CA PRO A 244 -6.25 25.21 6.06
C PRO A 244 -7.53 25.06 6.91
N VAL A 245 -8.36 24.08 6.57
CA VAL A 245 -9.58 23.76 7.36
C VAL A 245 -9.21 23.25 8.76
N PHE A 246 -8.14 22.46 8.85
CA PHE A 246 -7.65 21.92 10.12
C PHE A 246 -6.29 22.51 10.46
N GLU A 247 -6.35 23.69 11.02
CA GLU A 247 -5.17 24.48 11.41
C GLU A 247 -4.48 23.92 12.65
N SER A 248 -3.14 24.06 12.66
CA SER A 248 -2.31 23.69 13.81
C SER A 248 -2.35 24.76 14.90
N VAL A 249 -2.74 24.40 16.13
CA VAL A 249 -2.67 25.32 17.29
C VAL A 249 -1.23 25.69 17.62
N ARG A 250 -0.27 24.78 17.37
CA ARG A 250 1.16 25.02 17.66
C ARG A 250 1.87 25.89 16.63
N ASN A 251 1.33 25.93 15.43
CA ASN A 251 1.87 26.69 14.31
C ASN A 251 0.72 27.34 13.53
N PRO A 252 0.18 28.48 14.03
CA PRO A 252 -0.92 29.18 13.39
C PRO A 252 -0.65 29.50 11.93
N GLY A 253 -1.69 29.48 11.09
CA GLY A 253 -1.60 29.64 9.64
C GLY A 253 -1.16 28.39 8.88
N HIS A 254 -0.76 27.32 9.57
CA HIS A 254 -0.32 26.08 8.93
C HIS A 254 -1.26 24.93 9.23
N ALA A 255 -1.42 24.01 8.29
CA ALA A 255 -2.20 22.79 8.46
C ALA A 255 -1.62 21.87 9.54
N LEU A 256 -2.47 21.02 10.10
CA LEU A 256 -2.01 19.88 10.89
C LEU A 256 -1.11 18.97 10.04
N THR A 257 -0.13 18.34 10.68
CA THR A 257 0.66 17.29 10.04
C THR A 257 -0.03 15.93 10.19
N ASP A 258 0.25 14.98 9.28
CA ASP A 258 -0.20 13.58 9.38
C ASP A 258 0.09 12.98 10.75
N ARG A 259 1.26 13.31 11.32
CA ARG A 259 1.66 12.85 12.66
C ARG A 259 0.76 13.43 13.76
N ALA A 260 0.42 14.71 13.66
CA ALA A 260 -0.48 15.36 14.62
C ALA A 260 -1.89 14.75 14.56
N VAL A 261 -2.41 14.53 13.36
CA VAL A 261 -3.71 13.87 13.16
C VAL A 261 -3.71 12.45 13.75
N ASN A 262 -2.68 11.66 13.46
CA ASN A 262 -2.57 10.32 14.05
C ASN A 262 -2.47 10.34 15.57
N PHE A 263 -1.85 11.38 16.16
CA PHE A 263 -1.82 11.57 17.62
C PHE A 263 -3.23 11.87 18.16
N ILE A 264 -4.01 12.74 17.50
CA ILE A 264 -5.40 13.06 17.87
C ILE A 264 -6.25 11.80 17.86
N VAL A 265 -6.21 11.00 16.78
CA VAL A 265 -6.97 9.74 16.67
C VAL A 265 -6.60 8.77 17.78
N LYS A 266 -5.31 8.54 18.04
CA LYS A 266 -4.85 7.62 19.08
C LYS A 266 -5.23 8.10 20.49
N ALA A 267 -5.20 9.41 20.74
CA ALA A 267 -5.63 9.96 22.01
C ALA A 267 -7.14 9.79 22.22
N ALA A 268 -7.96 9.99 21.19
CA ALA A 268 -9.38 9.73 21.21
C ALA A 268 -9.67 8.23 21.41
N ALA A 269 -8.97 7.34 20.69
CA ALA A 269 -9.13 5.89 20.81
C ALA A 269 -8.86 5.40 22.25
N ARG A 270 -7.80 5.89 22.89
CA ARG A 270 -7.51 5.55 24.29
C ARG A 270 -8.62 6.00 25.23
N ARG A 271 -9.15 7.24 25.07
CA ARG A 271 -10.25 7.75 25.90
C ARG A 271 -11.55 6.98 25.68
N ALA A 272 -11.80 6.56 24.44
CA ALA A 272 -12.99 5.80 24.05
C ALA A 272 -12.94 4.31 24.42
N GLY A 273 -11.79 3.79 24.88
CA GLY A 273 -11.60 2.35 25.05
C GLY A 273 -11.67 1.56 23.74
N VAL A 274 -11.39 2.23 22.60
CA VAL A 274 -11.32 1.62 21.26
C VAL A 274 -9.89 1.20 20.98
N ASN A 275 -9.70 0.27 20.02
CA ASN A 275 -8.39 -0.24 19.66
C ASN A 275 -7.35 0.88 19.46
N PRO A 276 -6.25 0.91 20.24
CA PRO A 276 -5.25 1.98 20.23
C PRO A 276 -4.46 2.07 18.90
N ALA A 277 -4.55 1.05 18.04
CA ALA A 277 -3.98 1.08 16.70
C ALA A 277 -4.85 1.86 15.68
N ALA A 278 -6.03 2.35 16.10
CA ALA A 278 -6.90 3.15 15.24
C ALA A 278 -6.16 4.34 14.62
N SER A 279 -6.50 4.66 13.39
CA SER A 279 -5.92 5.74 12.58
C SER A 279 -6.99 6.29 11.63
N VAL A 280 -6.73 7.41 10.97
CA VAL A 280 -7.62 7.94 9.91
C VAL A 280 -7.91 6.88 8.84
N HIS A 281 -6.94 6.04 8.56
CA HIS A 281 -7.13 4.96 7.57
C HIS A 281 -8.18 3.92 8.03
N TRP A 282 -8.29 3.66 9.34
CA TRP A 282 -9.34 2.81 9.88
C TRP A 282 -10.72 3.47 9.80
N LEU A 283 -10.82 4.80 10.01
CA LEU A 283 -12.06 5.54 9.78
C LEU A 283 -12.51 5.46 8.33
N ARG A 284 -11.58 5.57 7.39
CA ARG A 284 -11.85 5.40 5.97
C ARG A 284 -12.26 3.95 5.62
N HIS A 285 -11.67 2.94 6.25
CA HIS A 285 -12.10 1.55 6.11
C HIS A 285 -13.53 1.36 6.65
N ALA A 286 -13.81 1.92 7.83
CA ALA A 286 -15.13 1.90 8.42
C ALA A 286 -16.17 2.61 7.54
N HIS A 287 -15.85 3.80 6.99
CA HIS A 287 -16.70 4.48 6.00
C HIS A 287 -17.07 3.56 4.83
N ALA A 288 -16.06 2.90 4.22
CA ALA A 288 -16.28 2.01 3.08
C ALA A 288 -17.21 0.84 3.43
N SER A 289 -16.94 0.17 4.56
CA SER A 289 -17.73 -0.98 5.02
C SER A 289 -19.15 -0.57 5.37
N HIS A 290 -19.30 0.43 6.23
CA HIS A 290 -20.61 0.89 6.68
C HIS A 290 -21.48 1.46 5.55
N ALA A 291 -20.89 2.20 4.61
CA ALA A 291 -21.65 2.69 3.44
C ALA A 291 -22.19 1.53 2.59
N ILE A 292 -21.38 0.51 2.33
CA ILE A 292 -21.80 -0.70 1.61
C ILE A 292 -22.85 -1.45 2.43
N ASP A 293 -22.63 -1.62 3.74
CA ASP A 293 -23.54 -2.31 4.63
C ASP A 293 -24.92 -1.60 4.72
N ASN A 294 -24.93 -0.29 4.59
CA ASN A 294 -26.14 0.54 4.52
C ASN A 294 -26.73 0.66 3.09
N GLY A 295 -26.26 -0.15 2.13
CA GLY A 295 -26.85 -0.28 0.80
C GLY A 295 -26.28 0.64 -0.27
N ALA A 296 -25.22 1.42 0.02
CA ALA A 296 -24.60 2.23 -1.01
C ALA A 296 -23.99 1.38 -2.13
N PRO A 297 -24.21 1.73 -3.42
CA PRO A 297 -23.56 1.02 -4.52
C PRO A 297 -22.03 1.06 -4.39
N ILE A 298 -21.38 -0.08 -4.60
CA ILE A 298 -19.92 -0.20 -4.48
C ILE A 298 -19.18 0.77 -5.43
N THR A 299 -19.76 1.07 -6.58
CA THR A 299 -19.21 2.04 -7.54
C THR A 299 -19.22 3.45 -6.97
N LEU A 300 -20.29 3.85 -6.27
CA LEU A 300 -20.38 5.14 -5.59
C LEU A 300 -19.36 5.23 -4.46
N VAL A 301 -19.25 4.19 -3.63
CA VAL A 301 -18.27 4.14 -2.55
C VAL A 301 -16.84 4.21 -3.13
N SER A 302 -16.55 3.48 -4.21
CA SER A 302 -15.27 3.52 -4.91
C SER A 302 -14.94 4.94 -5.43
N ALA A 303 -15.89 5.60 -6.04
CA ALA A 303 -15.74 6.97 -6.54
C ALA A 303 -15.49 7.96 -5.38
N THR A 304 -16.29 7.90 -4.30
CA THR A 304 -16.11 8.72 -3.10
C THR A 304 -14.73 8.55 -2.49
N LEU A 305 -14.24 7.31 -2.43
CA LEU A 305 -12.92 7.02 -1.91
C LEU A 305 -11.79 7.37 -2.90
N GLY A 306 -12.06 7.55 -4.17
CA GLY A 306 -11.04 7.77 -5.20
C GLY A 306 -10.14 6.55 -5.38
N HIS A 307 -10.72 5.34 -5.45
CA HIS A 307 -10.02 4.13 -5.81
C HIS A 307 -9.95 3.99 -7.33
N ALA A 308 -8.74 3.81 -7.86
CA ALA A 308 -8.55 3.61 -9.30
C ALA A 308 -9.03 2.23 -9.79
N ASP A 309 -9.13 1.25 -8.89
CA ASP A 309 -9.57 -0.12 -9.18
C ASP A 309 -10.65 -0.55 -8.17
N LEU A 310 -11.79 -1.01 -8.70
CA LEU A 310 -12.91 -1.54 -7.91
C LEU A 310 -12.49 -2.71 -7.01
N LYS A 311 -11.45 -3.49 -7.39
CA LYS A 311 -10.89 -4.55 -6.53
C LYS A 311 -10.44 -4.04 -5.16
N THR A 312 -10.08 -2.76 -5.06
CA THR A 312 -9.71 -2.16 -3.78
C THR A 312 -10.94 -1.97 -2.89
N THR A 313 -12.09 -1.67 -3.47
CA THR A 313 -13.35 -1.47 -2.75
C THR A 313 -14.09 -2.79 -2.51
N SER A 314 -13.99 -3.77 -3.42
CA SER A 314 -14.63 -5.08 -3.28
C SER A 314 -14.17 -5.87 -2.04
N VAL A 315 -13.02 -5.50 -1.46
CA VAL A 315 -12.55 -6.09 -0.20
C VAL A 315 -13.51 -5.84 0.97
N TYR A 316 -14.33 -4.78 0.88
CA TYR A 316 -15.35 -4.43 1.89
C TYR A 316 -16.73 -5.04 1.58
N ALA A 317 -16.94 -5.52 0.36
CA ALA A 317 -18.18 -6.20 -0.01
C ALA A 317 -18.13 -7.65 0.50
N HIS A 318 -18.65 -7.87 1.71
CA HIS A 318 -18.83 -9.19 2.24
C HIS A 318 -20.12 -9.79 1.66
N ALA A 319 -20.09 -11.07 1.29
CA ALA A 319 -21.31 -11.78 0.93
C ALA A 319 -22.28 -11.73 2.12
N ARG A 320 -23.42 -11.06 1.96
CA ARG A 320 -24.44 -10.98 3.01
C ARG A 320 -25.25 -12.26 2.99
N PRO A 321 -25.34 -13.00 4.11
CA PRO A 321 -26.26 -14.14 4.21
C PRO A 321 -27.68 -13.67 3.90
N GLY A 322 -28.33 -14.27 2.92
CA GLY A 322 -29.71 -13.93 2.52
C GLY A 322 -29.85 -12.82 1.46
N GLU A 323 -28.76 -12.23 0.96
CA GLU A 323 -28.79 -11.35 -0.21
C GLU A 323 -28.40 -12.11 -1.48
N SER A 324 -29.19 -11.90 -2.54
CA SER A 324 -28.93 -12.44 -3.88
C SER A 324 -29.28 -11.40 -4.91
N SER A 325 -28.49 -11.34 -6.00
CA SER A 325 -28.78 -10.46 -7.14
C SER A 325 -30.17 -10.70 -7.75
N GLY A 326 -30.76 -11.89 -7.57
CA GLY A 326 -32.12 -12.21 -7.99
C GLY A 326 -33.19 -11.31 -7.38
N ARG A 327 -32.94 -10.72 -6.17
CA ARG A 327 -33.86 -9.74 -5.56
C ARG A 327 -34.02 -8.44 -6.33
N TYR A 328 -33.09 -8.13 -7.22
CA TYR A 328 -33.09 -6.93 -8.05
C TYR A 328 -33.67 -7.17 -9.44
N LEU A 329 -34.10 -8.41 -9.74
CA LEU A 329 -34.78 -8.75 -10.99
C LEU A 329 -36.27 -8.53 -10.82
N LYS A 330 -36.91 -7.86 -11.83
CA LYS A 330 -38.37 -7.71 -11.85
C LYS A 330 -38.99 -9.07 -12.18
N THR A 331 -39.80 -9.60 -11.28
CA THR A 331 -40.74 -10.68 -11.62
C THR A 331 -41.92 -10.07 -12.34
N LYS A 332 -42.22 -10.58 -13.54
CA LYS A 332 -43.43 -10.15 -14.30
C LYS A 332 -44.69 -10.40 -13.49
#